data_46e6dcfe4c952438d79527505370c400
#
_entry.id   46e6dcfe4c952438d79527505370c400
#
_cell.length_a   1.000
_cell.length_b   1.000
_cell.length_c   1.000
_cell.angle_alpha   90.00
_cell.angle_beta   90.00
_cell.angle_gamma   90.00
#
_symmetry.space_group_name_H-M   'P 1'
#
loop_
_entity.id
_entity.type
_entity.pdbx_description
1 polymer ?
#
loop_
_entity_poly.entity_id
_entity_poly.type
_entity_poly.pdbx_seq_one_letter_code
_entity_poly.pdbx_strand_id
1 'polypeptide(L)'
;MPVTGKLEFDEEKRASWFSHKGEIATPSYYKVYLAEHDVVTEMTPTERAVLFRFTFPENEHSYIVVDAFDKGSYVKVIPEENKIIGYTTRNSGGVPKNFKNYFVTVSYTHLRAH
;
A
#
# COMPACT_ATOMS: atom_id res chain seq x y z
N MET A 1 -1.74 1.78 -0.65
CA MET A 1 -2.38 2.88 0.09
C MET A 1 -3.87 2.63 0.21
N PRO A 2 -4.48 2.75 1.40
CA PRO A 2 -5.93 2.65 1.55
C PRO A 2 -6.63 3.90 1.02
N VAL A 3 -7.77 3.70 0.37
CA VAL A 3 -8.59 4.77 -0.22
C VAL A 3 -10.07 4.44 0.01
N THR A 4 -10.88 5.44 0.32
CA THR A 4 -12.32 5.28 0.51
C THR A 4 -13.10 6.17 -0.45
N GLY A 5 -14.32 5.77 -0.76
CA GLY A 5 -15.24 6.51 -1.62
C GLY A 5 -14.93 6.30 -3.10
N LYS A 6 -14.27 7.26 -3.73
CA LYS A 6 -13.88 7.17 -5.13
C LYS A 6 -12.53 6.46 -5.27
N LEU A 7 -12.46 5.48 -6.16
CA LEU A 7 -11.19 4.86 -6.52
C LEU A 7 -10.33 5.87 -7.28
N GLU A 8 -9.14 6.16 -6.76
CA GLU A 8 -8.24 7.17 -7.30
C GLU A 8 -6.84 6.60 -7.50
N PHE A 9 -6.34 6.67 -8.73
CA PHE A 9 -5.00 6.19 -9.09
C PHE A 9 -3.95 7.30 -9.15
N ASP A 10 -4.38 8.57 -9.21
CA ASP A 10 -3.45 9.70 -9.19
C ASP A 10 -2.86 9.86 -7.79
N GLU A 11 -1.53 9.85 -7.70
CA GLU A 11 -0.81 9.90 -6.43
C GLU A 11 -1.14 11.18 -5.63
N GLU A 12 -1.19 12.32 -6.28
CA GLU A 12 -1.49 13.59 -5.62
C GLU A 12 -2.93 13.68 -5.14
N LYS A 13 -3.88 13.15 -5.93
CA LYS A 13 -5.31 13.19 -5.60
C LYS A 13 -5.68 12.21 -4.49
N ARG A 14 -4.96 11.09 -4.34
CA ARG A 14 -5.21 10.16 -3.25
C ARG A 14 -4.42 10.47 -1.98
N ALA A 15 -3.53 11.45 -2.01
CA ALA A 15 -2.78 11.86 -0.83
C ALA A 15 -3.72 12.31 0.30
N SER A 16 -3.33 12.06 1.52
CA SER A 16 -4.10 12.43 2.71
C SER A 16 -3.24 13.21 3.67
N TRP A 17 -3.83 14.22 4.29
CA TRP A 17 -3.18 14.88 5.42
C TRP A 17 -3.32 14.02 6.68
N PHE A 18 -2.37 14.20 7.59
CA PHE A 18 -2.36 13.55 8.89
C PHE A 18 -1.78 14.49 9.93
N SER A 19 -2.00 14.18 11.20
CA SER A 19 -1.47 14.96 12.32
C SER A 19 -0.49 14.11 13.14
N HIS A 20 0.62 14.69 13.55
CA HIS A 20 1.55 14.04 14.48
C HIS A 20 0.91 13.70 15.81
N LYS A 21 -0.16 14.39 16.21
CA LYS A 21 -0.95 14.05 17.41
C LYS A 21 -1.73 12.74 17.24
N GLY A 22 -2.07 12.37 16.00
CA GLY A 22 -2.74 11.11 15.67
C GLY A 22 -1.78 10.03 15.21
N GLU A 23 -0.50 10.20 15.44
CA GLU A 23 0.56 9.30 15.00
C GLU A 23 1.26 8.65 16.19
N ILE A 24 1.52 7.36 16.08
CA ILE A 24 2.36 6.62 17.02
C ILE A 24 3.50 6.01 16.22
N ALA A 25 4.75 6.30 16.61
CA ALA A 25 5.93 5.79 15.93
C ALA A 25 6.93 5.23 16.95
N THR A 26 7.20 3.93 16.85
CA THR A 26 8.25 3.24 17.57
C THR A 26 9.07 2.42 16.57
N PRO A 27 10.25 1.87 16.93
CA PRO A 27 11.04 1.07 15.98
C PRO A 27 10.32 -0.15 15.39
N SER A 28 9.35 -0.71 16.08
CA SER A 28 8.64 -1.93 15.68
C SER A 28 7.16 -1.74 15.39
N TYR A 29 6.66 -0.51 15.48
CA TYR A 29 5.23 -0.24 15.28
C TYR A 29 5.00 1.20 14.85
N TYR A 30 4.17 1.38 13.82
CA TYR A 30 3.73 2.69 13.35
C TYR A 30 2.22 2.69 13.18
N LYS A 31 1.60 3.78 13.59
CA LYS A 31 0.16 4.00 13.43
C LYS A 31 -0.11 5.43 13.02
N VAL A 32 -0.96 5.62 12.03
CA VAL A 32 -1.39 6.94 11.58
C VAL A 32 -2.86 6.91 11.15
N TYR A 33 -3.56 8.01 11.41
CA TYR A 33 -4.90 8.26 10.89
C TYR A 33 -4.81 9.11 9.63
N LEU A 34 -5.34 8.60 8.53
CA LEU A 34 -5.40 9.27 7.23
C LEU A 34 -6.75 9.96 7.10
N ALA A 35 -6.77 11.29 7.30
CA ALA A 35 -8.00 12.04 7.47
C ALA A 35 -8.88 12.11 6.21
N GLU A 36 -8.27 12.22 5.04
CA GLU A 36 -9.02 12.29 3.77
C GLU A 36 -9.81 11.01 3.48
N HIS A 37 -9.35 9.87 4.00
CA HIS A 37 -9.95 8.57 3.75
C HIS A 37 -10.64 7.98 4.99
N ASP A 38 -10.51 8.63 6.13
CA ASP A 38 -11.01 8.14 7.44
C ASP A 38 -10.52 6.72 7.74
N VAL A 39 -9.26 6.46 7.49
CA VAL A 39 -8.64 5.15 7.64
C VAL A 39 -7.53 5.20 8.68
N VAL A 40 -7.53 4.25 9.60
CA VAL A 40 -6.39 4.02 10.50
C VAL A 40 -5.46 3.01 9.84
N THR A 41 -4.22 3.40 9.63
CA THR A 41 -3.18 2.54 9.07
C THR A 41 -2.18 2.19 10.17
N GLU A 42 -1.95 0.91 10.36
CA GLU A 42 -0.94 0.39 11.29
C GLU A 42 0.04 -0.48 10.51
N MET A 43 1.30 -0.44 10.91
CA MET A 43 2.32 -1.30 10.31
C MET A 43 3.32 -1.78 11.34
N THR A 44 3.75 -3.03 11.18
CA THR A 44 4.78 -3.67 11.99
C THR A 44 5.82 -4.24 11.05
N PRO A 45 7.01 -3.62 10.95
CA PRO A 45 8.04 -4.07 10.02
C PRO A 45 8.94 -5.14 10.60
N THR A 46 9.53 -5.93 9.70
CA THR A 46 10.70 -6.76 9.95
C THR A 46 11.81 -6.31 9.00
N GLU A 47 12.93 -7.03 8.94
CA GLU A 47 14.02 -6.67 8.03
C GLU A 47 13.62 -6.69 6.54
N ARG A 48 12.71 -7.59 6.15
CA ARG A 48 12.35 -7.81 4.74
C ARG A 48 10.86 -7.82 4.45
N ALA A 49 10.05 -7.66 5.48
CA ALA A 49 8.60 -7.71 5.34
C ALA A 49 7.95 -6.69 6.25
N VAL A 50 6.72 -6.38 5.95
CA VAL A 50 5.90 -5.52 6.79
C VAL A 50 4.48 -6.06 6.82
N LEU A 51 3.89 -6.09 8.01
CA LEU A 51 2.47 -6.38 8.19
C LEU A 51 1.72 -5.06 8.28
N PHE A 52 0.74 -4.87 7.40
CA PHE A 52 -0.16 -3.73 7.43
C PHE A 52 -1.52 -4.14 7.96
N ARG A 53 -2.13 -3.26 8.74
CA ARG A 53 -3.55 -3.36 9.07
C ARG A 53 -4.22 -2.02 8.75
N PHE A 54 -5.22 -2.07 7.88
CA PHE A 54 -6.03 -0.92 7.52
C PHE A 54 -7.40 -1.08 8.15
N THR A 55 -7.81 -0.13 8.97
CA THR A 55 -9.14 -0.10 9.55
C THR A 55 -9.95 0.97 8.83
N PHE A 56 -10.85 0.51 7.97
CA PHE A 56 -11.74 1.36 7.18
C PHE A 56 -12.99 1.73 7.95
N PRO A 57 -13.60 2.91 7.67
CA PRO A 57 -14.95 3.19 8.14
C PRO A 57 -15.93 2.24 7.46
N GLU A 58 -17.14 2.14 7.99
CA GLU A 58 -18.20 1.40 7.32
C GLU A 58 -18.54 2.06 5.98
N ASN A 59 -18.08 1.47 4.89
CA ASN A 59 -18.19 2.02 3.55
C ASN A 59 -18.10 0.87 2.54
N GLU A 60 -19.02 0.84 1.56
CA GLU A 60 -19.01 -0.15 0.49
C GLU A 60 -17.88 0.06 -0.52
N HIS A 61 -17.24 1.23 -0.51
CA HIS A 61 -16.18 1.63 -1.44
C HIS A 61 -14.86 1.82 -0.71
N SER A 62 -14.32 0.73 -0.17
CA SER A 62 -13.02 0.69 0.49
C SER A 62 -12.02 -0.07 -0.38
N TYR A 63 -10.90 0.55 -0.69
CA TYR A 63 -9.90 0.03 -1.62
C TYR A 63 -8.50 0.10 -1.05
N ILE A 64 -7.63 -0.78 -1.56
CA ILE A 64 -6.18 -0.68 -1.37
C ILE A 64 -5.57 -0.49 -2.75
N VAL A 65 -4.82 0.60 -2.92
CA VAL A 65 -4.10 0.89 -4.16
C VAL A 65 -2.65 0.42 -3.99
N VAL A 66 -2.23 -0.46 -4.89
CA VAL A 66 -0.83 -0.87 -5.03
C VAL A 66 -0.27 -0.20 -6.26
N ASP A 67 0.67 0.70 -6.06
CA ASP A 67 1.30 1.50 -7.10
C ASP A 67 2.78 1.14 -7.20
N ALA A 68 3.14 0.41 -8.26
CA ALA A 68 4.52 -0.01 -8.52
C ALA A 68 5.27 0.95 -9.45
N PHE A 69 4.74 2.15 -9.61
CA PHE A 69 5.20 3.23 -10.50
C PHE A 69 4.96 2.97 -12.00
N ASP A 70 5.09 4.02 -12.78
CA ASP A 70 4.54 4.12 -14.13
C ASP A 70 5.34 3.46 -15.25
N LYS A 71 6.62 3.19 -15.07
CA LYS A 71 7.48 2.62 -16.11
C LYS A 71 8.27 1.41 -15.66
N GLY A 72 8.22 0.35 -16.47
CA GLY A 72 9.02 -0.85 -16.23
C GLY A 72 8.58 -1.65 -15.02
N SER A 73 7.36 -1.43 -14.52
CA SER A 73 6.81 -2.20 -13.41
C SER A 73 5.79 -3.22 -13.88
N TYR A 74 5.56 -4.21 -13.04
CA TYR A 74 4.62 -5.30 -13.29
C TYR A 74 3.88 -5.63 -12.02
N VAL A 75 2.56 -5.80 -12.11
CA VAL A 75 1.71 -6.20 -11.00
C VAL A 75 0.73 -7.25 -11.50
N LYS A 76 0.63 -8.35 -10.77
CA LYS A 76 -0.34 -9.42 -11.04
C LYS A 76 -1.11 -9.74 -9.78
N VAL A 77 -2.44 -9.70 -9.87
CA VAL A 77 -3.32 -10.12 -8.79
C VAL A 77 -3.67 -11.59 -8.99
N ILE A 78 -3.55 -12.39 -7.94
CA ILE A 78 -3.90 -13.81 -7.91
C ILE A 78 -4.99 -13.98 -6.86
N PRO A 79 -6.28 -13.76 -7.22
CA PRO A 79 -7.37 -13.76 -6.24
C PRO A 79 -7.56 -15.10 -5.53
N GLU A 80 -7.30 -16.23 -6.22
CA GLU A 80 -7.43 -17.57 -5.67
C GLU A 80 -6.50 -17.82 -4.48
N GLU A 81 -5.37 -17.09 -4.44
CA GLU A 81 -4.37 -17.19 -3.38
C GLU A 81 -4.37 -15.97 -2.47
N ASN A 82 -5.28 -15.01 -2.68
CA ASN A 82 -5.32 -13.71 -1.97
C ASN A 82 -3.98 -13.00 -1.98
N LYS A 83 -3.35 -12.95 -3.16
CA LYS A 83 -1.97 -12.53 -3.29
C LYS A 83 -1.78 -11.60 -4.48
N ILE A 84 -0.87 -10.65 -4.32
CA ILE A 84 -0.40 -9.75 -5.38
C ILE A 84 1.10 -9.92 -5.49
N ILE A 85 1.59 -10.16 -6.69
CA ILE A 85 3.01 -10.27 -6.99
C ILE A 85 3.41 -9.21 -8.00
N GLY A 86 4.64 -8.80 -7.97
CA GLY A 86 5.12 -7.86 -8.95
C GLY A 86 6.57 -7.46 -8.77
N TYR A 87 6.98 -6.50 -9.59
CA TYR A 87 8.28 -5.86 -9.46
C TYR A 87 8.20 -4.41 -9.92
N THR A 88 9.15 -3.63 -9.44
CA THR A 88 9.40 -2.29 -9.95
C THR A 88 10.85 -2.17 -10.39
N THR A 89 11.08 -1.41 -11.46
CA THR A 89 12.43 -1.07 -11.92
C THR A 89 12.88 0.29 -11.40
N ARG A 90 12.01 0.99 -10.69
CA ARG A 90 12.32 2.33 -10.18
C ARG A 90 13.45 2.28 -9.15
N ASN A 91 14.42 3.18 -9.34
CA ASN A 91 15.57 3.32 -8.44
C ASN A 91 16.09 4.75 -8.52
N SER A 92 16.96 5.11 -7.59
CA SER A 92 17.58 6.44 -7.52
C SER A 92 18.93 6.52 -8.23
N GLY A 93 19.33 5.45 -8.91
CA GLY A 93 20.60 5.34 -9.62
C GLY A 93 21.56 4.37 -8.95
N GLY A 94 22.70 4.12 -9.60
CA GLY A 94 23.74 3.24 -9.06
C GLY A 94 23.46 1.75 -9.15
N VAL A 95 22.45 1.34 -9.93
CA VAL A 95 22.09 -0.07 -10.10
C VAL A 95 22.29 -0.50 -11.56
N PRO A 96 22.43 -1.81 -11.85
CA PRO A 96 22.48 -2.32 -13.21
C PRO A 96 21.21 -2.01 -14.01
N LYS A 97 21.31 -2.00 -15.33
CA LYS A 97 20.17 -1.71 -16.24
C LYS A 97 19.03 -2.69 -16.09
N ASN A 98 19.30 -3.94 -15.70
CA ASN A 98 18.29 -4.99 -15.49
C ASN A 98 17.79 -5.08 -14.05
N PHE A 99 18.01 -4.05 -13.25
CA PHE A 99 17.56 -4.02 -11.85
C PHE A 99 16.05 -4.16 -11.75
N LYS A 100 15.60 -5.06 -10.87
CA LYS A 100 14.20 -5.24 -10.50
C LYS A 100 14.10 -5.47 -9.02
N ASN A 101 13.18 -4.78 -8.37
CA ASN A 101 12.85 -5.00 -6.98
C ASN A 101 11.50 -5.73 -6.92
N TYR A 102 11.52 -6.99 -6.49
CA TYR A 102 10.33 -7.84 -6.45
C TYR A 102 9.59 -7.72 -5.13
N PHE A 103 8.28 -7.86 -5.20
CA PHE A 103 7.44 -7.89 -4.00
C PHE A 103 6.35 -8.95 -4.10
N VAL A 104 5.92 -9.42 -2.94
CA VAL A 104 4.74 -10.28 -2.78
C VAL A 104 3.91 -9.70 -1.64
N THR A 105 2.65 -9.48 -1.89
CA THR A 105 1.68 -9.04 -0.88
C THR A 105 0.62 -10.11 -0.71
N VAL A 106 0.40 -10.56 0.52
CA VAL A 106 -0.64 -11.53 0.87
C VAL A 106 -1.71 -10.83 1.70
N SER A 107 -2.96 -11.02 1.32
CA SER A 107 -4.09 -10.48 2.06
C SER A 107 -4.79 -11.57 2.87
N TYR A 108 -5.14 -11.24 4.10
CA TYR A 108 -5.98 -12.10 4.94
C TYR A 108 -7.47 -11.85 4.72
N THR A 109 -7.81 -10.86 3.89
CA THR A 109 -9.18 -10.59 3.45
C THR A 109 -9.34 -10.96 1.99
N HIS A 110 -10.59 -11.22 1.57
CA HIS A 110 -10.85 -11.54 0.16
C HIS A 110 -10.53 -10.36 -0.75
N LEU A 111 -9.71 -10.59 -1.78
CA LEU A 111 -9.33 -9.57 -2.76
C LEU A 111 -10.20 -9.69 -4.02
N ARG A 112 -10.63 -8.53 -4.53
CA ARG A 112 -11.20 -8.38 -5.86
C ARG A 112 -10.36 -7.35 -6.60
N ALA A 113 -9.89 -7.71 -7.79
CA ALA A 113 -9.13 -6.78 -8.64
C ALA A 113 -10.07 -5.82 -9.36
N HIS A 114 -9.62 -4.62 -9.51
CA HIS A 114 -10.27 -3.58 -10.29
C HIS A 114 -9.31 -2.99 -11.33
#